data_c5094027fcd0f540ef7a1db458b1d53f
#
_entry.id   c5094027fcd0f540ef7a1db458b1d53f
#
_cell.length_a   1.000
_cell.length_b   1.000
_cell.length_c   1.000
_cell.angle_alpha   90.00
_cell.angle_beta   90.00
_cell.angle_gamma   90.00
#
_symmetry.space_group_name_H-M   'P 1'
#
loop_
_entity.id
_entity.type
_entity.pdbx_description
1 polymer ?
#
loop_
_entity_poly.entity_id
_entity_poly.type
_entity_poly.pdbx_seq_one_letter_code
_entity_poly.pdbx_strand_id
1 'polypeptide(L)'
;MMDYFLINIDVNELVGKRIQKKRKELGYTGGHLADKLGISQQQFSRYERGLNKIDLGYLVTLAVYLKTPIYWFFEDCFHVEEETEDKHASKCIYFMAESTPDIIF
;
A
#
# COMPACT_ATOMS: atom_id res chain seq x y z
N MET A 1 7.95 -12.22 18.61
CA MET A 1 7.87 -11.72 18.08
C MET A 1 7.34 -11.06 16.90
N MET A 2 6.14 -10.73 16.91
CA MET A 2 5.52 -10.05 15.85
C MET A 2 6.17 -8.76 15.56
N ASP A 3 6.58 -8.11 16.56
CA ASP A 3 7.18 -6.85 16.36
C ASP A 3 8.40 -6.95 15.57
N TYR A 4 9.06 -8.07 15.62
CA TYR A 4 10.27 -8.22 14.91
C TYR A 4 10.05 -8.11 13.44
N PHE A 5 8.96 -8.65 12.96
CA PHE A 5 8.69 -8.54 11.56
C PHE A 5 8.43 -7.13 11.17
N LEU A 6 7.68 -6.42 11.95
CA LEU A 6 7.33 -5.07 11.58
C LEU A 6 8.54 -4.18 11.52
N ILE A 7 9.53 -4.47 12.31
CA ILE A 7 10.70 -3.66 12.30
C ILE A 7 11.43 -3.78 10.99
N ASN A 8 11.36 -4.93 10.36
CA ASN A 8 12.06 -5.13 9.12
C ASN A 8 11.27 -4.78 7.88
N ILE A 9 10.09 -4.28 8.04
CA ILE A 9 9.30 -3.93 6.89
C ILE A 9 9.33 -2.45 6.63
N ASP A 10 9.65 -2.08 5.43
CA ASP A 10 9.63 -0.69 5.05
C ASP A 10 8.26 -0.39 4.49
N VAL A 11 7.38 0.06 5.34
CA VAL A 11 6.00 0.31 4.95
C VAL A 11 5.91 1.36 3.86
N ASN A 12 6.74 2.39 3.95
CA ASN A 12 6.66 3.45 2.96
C ASN A 12 7.03 2.94 1.57
N GLU A 13 8.00 2.05 1.52
CA GLU A 13 8.40 1.52 0.23
C GLU A 13 7.32 0.59 -0.33
N LEU A 14 6.77 -0.26 0.53
CA LEU A 14 5.76 -1.19 0.05
C LEU A 14 4.49 -0.49 -0.39
N VAL A 15 4.05 0.49 0.37
CA VAL A 15 2.87 1.24 -0.01
C VAL A 15 3.15 2.04 -1.26
N GLY A 16 4.34 2.61 -1.36
CA GLY A 16 4.69 3.38 -2.55
C GLY A 16 4.64 2.53 -3.81
N LYS A 17 5.10 1.29 -3.70
CA LYS A 17 5.06 0.42 -4.86
C LYS A 17 3.64 0.07 -5.26
N ARG A 18 2.76 -0.07 -4.27
CA ARG A 18 1.38 -0.36 -4.57
C ARG A 18 0.70 0.84 -5.23
N ILE A 19 1.05 2.04 -4.78
CA ILE A 19 0.50 3.24 -5.40
C ILE A 19 0.93 3.26 -6.86
N GLN A 20 2.18 2.97 -7.12
CA GLN A 20 2.67 3.00 -8.48
C GLN A 20 1.99 1.92 -9.31
N LYS A 21 1.81 0.75 -8.73
CA LYS A 21 1.20 -0.33 -9.47
C LYS A 21 -0.22 0.03 -9.88
N LYS A 22 -1.02 0.52 -8.95
CA LYS A 22 -2.40 0.84 -9.29
C LYS A 22 -2.46 2.00 -10.27
N ARG A 23 -1.58 2.98 -10.09
CA ARG A 23 -1.55 4.10 -11.00
C ARG A 23 -1.31 3.64 -12.43
N LYS A 24 -0.34 2.76 -12.59
CA LYS A 24 -0.01 2.29 -13.94
C LYS A 24 -1.09 1.40 -14.50
N GLU A 25 -1.70 0.59 -13.65
CA GLU A 25 -2.80 -0.25 -14.11
C GLU A 25 -3.93 0.58 -14.68
N LEU A 26 -4.19 1.72 -14.08
CA LEU A 26 -5.28 2.55 -14.55
C LEU A 26 -4.86 3.56 -15.59
N GLY A 27 -3.58 3.56 -15.94
CA GLY A 27 -3.14 4.44 -17.03
C GLY A 27 -2.86 5.87 -16.66
N TYR A 28 -2.69 6.17 -15.38
CA TYR A 28 -2.42 7.54 -14.99
C TYR A 28 -0.93 7.80 -14.90
N THR A 29 -0.55 9.04 -15.19
CA THR A 29 0.85 9.42 -15.03
C THR A 29 1.07 9.92 -13.62
N GLY A 30 2.32 9.92 -13.21
CA GLY A 30 2.64 10.46 -11.90
C GLY A 30 2.29 11.92 -11.79
N GLY A 31 2.48 12.67 -12.89
CA GLY A 31 2.13 14.08 -12.84
C GLY A 31 0.64 14.30 -12.66
N HIS A 32 -0.16 13.43 -13.25
CA HIS A 32 -1.59 13.55 -13.12
C HIS A 32 -2.03 13.38 -11.65
N LEU A 33 -1.47 12.37 -11.00
CA LEU A 33 -1.85 12.16 -9.62
C LEU A 33 -1.24 13.21 -8.70
N ALA A 34 -0.07 13.70 -9.03
CA ALA A 34 0.51 14.77 -8.25
C ALA A 34 -0.39 15.99 -8.27
N ASP A 35 -0.94 16.27 -9.44
CA ASP A 35 -1.85 17.36 -9.56
C ASP A 35 -3.07 17.17 -8.70
N LYS A 36 -3.59 15.97 -8.63
CA LYS A 36 -4.75 15.72 -7.81
C LYS A 36 -4.47 15.93 -6.34
N LEU A 37 -3.24 15.71 -5.94
CA LEU A 37 -2.88 15.92 -4.56
C LEU A 37 -2.37 17.33 -4.28
N GLY A 38 -2.18 18.11 -5.32
CA GLY A 38 -1.67 19.47 -5.14
C GLY A 38 -0.20 19.51 -4.80
N ILE A 39 0.58 18.54 -5.26
CA ILE A 39 2.01 18.51 -4.96
C ILE A 39 2.77 18.38 -6.25
N SER A 40 4.08 18.51 -6.17
CA SER A 40 4.89 18.43 -7.36
C SER A 40 5.04 16.99 -7.80
N GLN A 41 5.36 16.79 -9.05
CA GLN A 41 5.57 15.46 -9.56
C GLN A 41 6.80 14.84 -8.89
N GLN A 42 7.80 15.62 -8.56
CA GLN A 42 8.96 15.11 -7.88
C GLN A 42 8.59 14.58 -6.52
N GLN A 43 7.72 15.28 -5.80
CA GLN A 43 7.31 14.85 -4.49
C GLN A 43 6.52 13.55 -4.59
N PHE A 44 5.66 13.46 -5.59
CA PHE A 44 4.87 12.26 -5.77
C PHE A 44 5.79 11.07 -6.09
N SER A 45 6.79 11.30 -6.91
CA SER A 45 7.73 10.25 -7.25
C SER A 45 8.46 9.75 -6.00
N ARG A 46 8.78 10.66 -5.09
CA ARG A 46 9.45 10.25 -3.87
C ARG A 46 8.56 9.39 -3.01
N TYR A 47 7.26 9.65 -3.01
CA TYR A 47 6.34 8.81 -2.29
C TYR A 47 6.30 7.41 -2.90
N GLU A 48 6.27 7.33 -4.21
CA GLU A 48 6.19 6.02 -4.86
C GLU A 48 7.45 5.20 -4.60
N ARG A 49 8.58 5.86 -4.44
CA ARG A 49 9.81 5.15 -4.19
C ARG A 49 10.10 4.94 -2.71
N GLY A 50 9.21 5.41 -1.87
CA GLY A 50 9.39 5.21 -0.44
C GLY A 50 10.43 6.08 0.18
N LEU A 51 10.87 7.12 -0.52
CA LEU A 51 11.88 8.00 0.02
C LEU A 51 11.33 8.98 1.03
N ASN A 52 10.04 9.26 0.93
CA ASN A 52 9.37 10.13 1.89
C ASN A 52 8.12 9.43 2.35
N LYS A 53 7.69 9.75 3.56
CA LYS A 53 6.48 9.16 4.10
C LYS A 53 5.30 9.89 3.52
N ILE A 54 4.36 9.16 3.01
CA ILE A 54 3.21 9.81 2.42
C ILE A 54 2.25 10.22 3.52
N ASP A 55 1.68 11.38 3.37
CA ASP A 55 0.69 11.86 4.30
C ASP A 55 -0.55 11.00 4.17
N LEU A 56 -1.17 10.66 5.30
CA LEU A 56 -2.32 9.80 5.26
C LEU A 56 -3.47 10.40 4.49
N GLY A 57 -3.63 11.71 4.56
CA GLY A 57 -4.67 12.37 3.80
C GLY A 57 -4.46 12.18 2.31
N TYR A 58 -3.21 12.24 1.88
CA TYR A 58 -2.92 12.03 0.46
C TYR A 58 -3.25 10.59 0.09
N LEU A 59 -2.93 9.65 0.98
CA LEU A 59 -3.20 8.26 0.67
C LEU A 59 -4.69 8.00 0.55
N VAL A 60 -5.48 8.61 1.42
CA VAL A 60 -6.92 8.46 1.36
C VAL A 60 -7.43 9.05 0.04
N THR A 61 -6.92 10.21 -0.32
CA THR A 61 -7.34 10.83 -1.56
C THR A 61 -7.02 9.94 -2.76
N LEU A 62 -5.85 9.33 -2.74
CA LEU A 62 -5.49 8.44 -3.83
C LEU A 62 -6.40 7.22 -3.87
N ALA A 63 -6.70 6.66 -2.70
CA ALA A 63 -7.55 5.49 -2.64
C ALA A 63 -8.92 5.80 -3.25
N VAL A 64 -9.45 6.94 -2.89
CA VAL A 64 -10.75 7.33 -3.41
C VAL A 64 -10.67 7.59 -4.90
N TYR A 65 -9.68 8.34 -5.32
CA TYR A 65 -9.56 8.69 -6.73
C TYR A 65 -9.32 7.45 -7.59
N LEU A 66 -8.52 6.52 -7.10
CA LEU A 66 -8.23 5.32 -7.85
C LEU A 66 -9.27 4.23 -7.62
N LYS A 67 -10.29 4.53 -6.82
CA LYS A 67 -11.39 3.61 -6.55
C LYS A 67 -10.88 2.28 -6.05
N THR A 68 -9.95 2.34 -5.15
CA THR A 68 -9.29 1.16 -4.60
C THR A 68 -9.39 1.21 -3.09
N PRO A 69 -9.76 0.13 -2.46
CA PRO A 69 -9.89 0.12 -1.00
C PRO A 69 -8.55 0.44 -0.36
N ILE A 70 -8.59 1.19 0.71
CA ILE A 70 -7.37 1.65 1.32
C ILE A 70 -6.52 0.48 1.80
N TYR A 71 -7.11 -0.59 2.26
CA TYR A 71 -6.31 -1.69 2.76
C TYR A 71 -5.50 -2.36 1.64
N TRP A 72 -5.93 -2.20 0.40
CA TRP A 72 -5.20 -2.80 -0.69
C TRP A 72 -3.77 -2.27 -0.76
N PHE A 73 -3.60 -1.00 -0.40
CA PHE A 73 -2.26 -0.41 -0.47
C PHE A 73 -1.35 -0.96 0.61
N PHE A 74 -1.90 -1.56 1.64
CA PHE A 74 -1.11 -2.07 2.73
C PHE A 74 -0.94 -3.57 2.72
N GLU A 75 -1.53 -4.24 1.76
CA GLU A 75 -1.55 -5.70 1.80
C GLU A 75 -0.16 -6.31 1.87
N ASP A 76 0.79 -5.79 1.16
CA ASP A 76 2.12 -6.36 1.19
C ASP A 76 2.77 -6.22 2.55
N CYS A 77 2.29 -5.32 3.36
CA CYS A 77 2.87 -5.12 4.67
C CYS A 77 2.50 -6.22 5.63
N PHE A 78 1.45 -6.97 5.31
CA PHE A 78 0.99 -8.01 6.19
C PHE A 78 1.25 -9.40 5.67
N HIS A 79 1.96 -9.52 4.59
CA HIS A 79 2.30 -10.81 4.08
C HIS A 79 3.51 -11.33 4.84
N VAL A 80 3.36 -12.46 5.45
CA VAL A 80 4.41 -13.03 6.20
C VAL A 80 4.80 -14.32 5.55
N GLU A 81 6.02 -14.44 5.11
CA GLU A 81 6.45 -15.65 4.52
C GLU A 81 6.89 -16.51 5.59
N GLU A 82 6.11 -17.40 6.06
CA GLU A 82 6.48 -18.24 7.12
C GLU A 82 7.15 -19.44 6.68
N GLU A 83 8.00 -19.95 7.46
CA GLU A 83 8.67 -21.13 7.13
C GLU A 83 7.85 -22.28 7.52
N THR A 84 6.75 -22.48 7.01
CA THR A 84 5.90 -23.58 7.40
C THR A 84 5.99 -24.59 6.32
N GLU A 85 5.52 -25.75 6.58
CA GLU A 85 5.52 -26.75 5.60
C GLU A 85 4.59 -26.36 4.54
N ASP A 86 3.59 -25.68 4.82
CA ASP A 86 2.61 -25.29 3.84
C ASP A 86 3.06 -24.01 3.24
N LYS A 87 3.65 -24.03 2.12
CA LYS A 87 4.09 -22.83 1.52
C LYS A 87 2.98 -21.97 1.05
N HIS A 88 1.82 -22.54 0.92
CA HIS A 88 0.74 -21.73 0.47
C HIS A 88 0.21 -20.86 1.56
N ALA A 89 0.71 -21.03 2.74
CA ALA A 89 0.19 -20.26 3.83
C ALA A 89 0.69 -18.84 3.83
N SER A 90 1.56 -18.52 2.93
CA SER A 90 2.02 -17.18 2.91
C SER A 90 0.90 -16.28 2.56
N LYS A 91 0.40 -15.52 3.42
CA LYS A 91 -0.67 -14.63 3.13
C LYS A 91 -0.84 -13.62 4.20
N CYS A 92 -1.79 -12.77 4.02
CA CYS A 92 -2.02 -11.69 4.91
C CYS A 92 -2.74 -12.18 6.10
N ILE A 93 -2.04 -12.65 7.07
CA ILE A 93 -2.61 -13.29 8.18
C ILE A 93 -3.56 -12.48 8.95
N TYR A 94 -3.27 -11.27 9.22
CA TYR A 94 -4.13 -10.50 10.07
C TYR A 94 -5.44 -10.16 9.45
N PHE A 95 -5.46 -9.87 8.20
CA PHE A 95 -6.71 -9.57 7.57
C PHE A 95 -7.54 -10.79 7.41
N MET A 96 -6.93 -11.90 7.11
CA MET A 96 -7.73 -13.05 6.85
C MET A 96 -8.45 -13.52 8.05
N ALA A 97 -7.81 -13.41 9.16
CA ALA A 97 -8.43 -13.92 10.35
C ALA A 97 -9.64 -13.15 10.74
N GLU A 98 -9.60 -11.89 10.53
CA GLU A 98 -10.69 -11.12 10.97
C GLU A 98 -11.61 -10.72 9.93
N SER A 99 -11.48 -11.21 8.81
CA SER A 99 -12.23 -10.75 7.74
C SER A 99 -13.64 -10.79 7.95
N THR A 100 -14.31 -9.77 7.87
CA THR A 100 -15.71 -9.78 7.91
C THR A 100 -16.14 -9.03 6.73
N PRO A 101 -17.12 -9.48 6.11
CA PRO A 101 -17.55 -8.94 4.88
C PRO A 101 -17.96 -7.53 4.94
N ASP A 102 -18.38 -7.12 6.02
CA ASP A 102 -18.87 -5.85 6.04
C ASP A 102 -17.89 -4.82 6.28
N ILE A 103 -16.70 -5.08 6.29
CA ILE A 103 -15.81 -4.15 6.47
C ILE A 103 -15.43 -3.70 5.23
N ILE A 104 -15.98 -3.03 4.55
CA ILE A 104 -15.51 -2.67 3.40
C ILE A 104 -15.59 -1.37 3.32
N PHE A 105 -15.26 -0.83 2.59
CA PHE A 105 -15.24 0.43 2.39
C PHE A 105 -16.15 0.88 1.70
#